data_739f786e968c6d67dc8b3f4bedc88a1b
#
_entry.id   739f786e968c6d67dc8b3f4bedc88a1b
#
_cell.length_a   1.000
_cell.length_b   1.000
_cell.length_c   1.000
_cell.angle_alpha   90.00
_cell.angle_beta   90.00
_cell.angle_gamma   90.00
#
_symmetry.space_group_name_H-M   'P 1'
#
loop_
_entity.id
_entity.type
_entity.pdbx_description
1 polymer ?
#
loop_
_entity_poly.entity_id
_entity_poly.type
_entity_poly.pdbx_seq_one_letter_code
_entity_poly.pdbx_strand_id
1 'polypeptide(L)'
;MLKLINRQLTEKGLKIEKASAAVVDATIIQTADSKQRQAIEVDEEGQISGQTTPSKDSDARWIKKNGLYKLGYKQHTRTDAEGYIEKLHITPANAHECKHLSPLLEGLPKGTTVYADKGYDSAENRQHLEEHQLLDGIMRKACRNRPLTETQTKRNRYLSKTRYSGRTKLRYAAP
;
A
#
# COMPACT_ATOMS: atom_id res chain seq x y z
N MET A 1 -7.03 -13.74 -13.12
CA MET A 1 -8.35 -13.09 -13.02
C MET A 1 -8.30 -11.58 -13.31
N LEU A 2 -7.58 -10.74 -12.56
CA LEU A 2 -7.55 -9.27 -12.74
C LEU A 2 -7.17 -8.82 -14.17
N LYS A 3 -6.17 -9.44 -14.81
CA LYS A 3 -5.79 -9.14 -16.20
C LYS A 3 -6.92 -9.41 -17.20
N LEU A 4 -7.71 -10.45 -16.97
CA LEU A 4 -8.86 -10.80 -17.83
C LEU A 4 -9.96 -9.73 -17.70
N ILE A 5 -10.28 -9.33 -16.49
CA ILE A 5 -11.28 -8.28 -16.21
C ILE A 5 -10.85 -6.96 -16.90
N ASN A 6 -9.59 -6.54 -16.69
CA ASN A 6 -9.08 -5.32 -17.31
C ASN A 6 -9.14 -5.38 -18.85
N ARG A 7 -8.80 -6.53 -19.45
CA ARG A 7 -8.94 -6.71 -20.91
C ARG A 7 -10.39 -6.54 -21.36
N GLN A 8 -11.35 -7.17 -20.69
CA GLN A 8 -12.77 -7.02 -21.02
C GLN A 8 -13.28 -5.59 -20.88
N LEU A 9 -12.79 -4.85 -19.85
CA LEU A 9 -13.14 -3.44 -19.68
C LEU A 9 -12.60 -2.59 -20.84
N THR A 10 -11.38 -2.85 -21.30
CA THR A 10 -10.78 -2.17 -22.45
C THR A 10 -11.54 -2.50 -23.74
N GLU A 11 -11.84 -3.77 -24.01
CA GLU A 11 -12.61 -4.22 -25.17
C GLU A 11 -14.01 -3.59 -25.24
N LYS A 12 -14.62 -3.31 -24.09
CA LYS A 12 -15.92 -2.60 -24.00
C LYS A 12 -15.81 -1.07 -24.01
N GLY A 13 -14.61 -0.52 -24.17
CA GLY A 13 -14.37 0.93 -24.16
C GLY A 13 -14.57 1.60 -22.80
N LEU A 14 -14.67 0.82 -21.72
CA LEU A 14 -14.86 1.32 -20.35
C LEU A 14 -13.55 1.70 -19.66
N LYS A 15 -12.41 1.25 -20.20
CA LYS A 15 -11.07 1.52 -19.66
C LYS A 15 -10.13 1.93 -20.78
N ILE A 16 -9.31 2.95 -20.54
CA ILE A 16 -8.26 3.39 -21.47
C ILE A 16 -7.07 2.42 -21.38
N GLU A 17 -6.60 1.90 -22.51
CA GLU A 17 -5.54 0.89 -22.54
C GLU A 17 -4.18 1.41 -22.05
N LYS A 18 -3.89 2.70 -22.29
CA LYS A 18 -2.63 3.36 -21.90
C LYS A 18 -2.92 4.52 -20.96
N ALA A 19 -2.96 4.24 -19.67
CA ALA A 19 -3.08 5.29 -18.68
C ALA A 19 -1.79 6.11 -18.59
N SER A 20 -1.91 7.45 -18.61
CA SER A 20 -0.78 8.38 -18.42
C SER A 20 -0.31 8.46 -16.96
N ALA A 21 -1.06 7.88 -16.05
CA ALA A 21 -0.77 7.92 -14.62
C ALA A 21 -1.14 6.62 -13.91
N ALA A 22 -0.33 6.26 -12.93
CA ALA A 22 -0.57 5.16 -11.99
C ALA A 22 -0.67 5.73 -10.58
N VAL A 23 -1.70 5.33 -9.83
CA VAL A 23 -1.86 5.70 -8.42
C VAL A 23 -1.63 4.49 -7.54
N VAL A 24 -0.69 4.60 -6.60
CA VAL A 24 -0.34 3.56 -5.64
C VAL A 24 -0.79 3.95 -4.24
N ASP A 25 -1.50 3.05 -3.60
CA ASP A 25 -1.96 3.22 -2.21
C ASP A 25 -1.90 1.90 -1.44
N ALA A 26 -1.84 1.98 -0.10
CA ALA A 26 -1.81 0.82 0.78
C ALA A 26 -2.97 0.86 1.77
N THR A 27 -3.68 -0.26 1.88
CA THR A 27 -4.79 -0.45 2.81
C THR A 27 -4.54 -1.65 3.71
N ILE A 28 -4.92 -1.57 4.99
CA ILE A 28 -4.82 -2.68 5.93
C ILE A 28 -6.09 -3.54 5.82
N ILE A 29 -5.88 -4.83 5.58
CA ILE A 29 -6.91 -5.86 5.63
C ILE A 29 -6.73 -6.60 6.95
N GLN A 30 -7.75 -6.54 7.82
CA GLN A 30 -7.75 -7.28 9.07
C GLN A 30 -8.13 -8.74 8.83
N THR A 31 -7.44 -9.64 9.53
CA THR A 31 -7.90 -11.04 9.59
C THR A 31 -9.12 -11.16 10.48
N ALA A 32 -9.94 -12.19 10.24
CA ALA A 32 -11.04 -12.55 11.12
C ALA A 32 -10.55 -13.22 12.42
N ASP A 33 -9.24 -13.45 12.55
CA ASP A 33 -8.67 -14.18 13.67
C ASP A 33 -8.66 -13.33 14.95
N SER A 34 -8.91 -13.99 16.08
CA SER A 34 -8.95 -13.35 17.38
C SER A 34 -7.53 -13.09 17.89
N LYS A 35 -7.43 -12.12 18.80
CA LYS A 35 -6.20 -11.84 19.56
C LYS A 35 -5.64 -13.14 20.12
N GLN A 36 -4.32 -13.36 19.99
CA GLN A 36 -3.63 -14.41 20.75
C GLN A 36 -4.02 -14.26 22.22
N ARG A 37 -4.69 -15.26 22.76
CA ARG A 37 -4.89 -15.35 24.20
C ARG A 37 -3.62 -15.96 24.76
N GLN A 38 -2.98 -15.28 25.70
CA GLN A 38 -1.97 -15.92 26.56
C GLN A 38 -2.74 -16.90 27.44
N ALA A 39 -2.56 -18.17 27.21
CA ALA A 39 -2.90 -19.16 28.21
C ALA A 39 -1.78 -19.09 29.26
N ILE A 40 -2.12 -18.59 30.45
CA ILE A 40 -1.24 -18.62 31.61
C ILE A 40 -1.43 -20.01 32.21
N GLU A 41 -0.47 -20.89 32.02
CA GLU A 41 -0.40 -22.14 32.76
C GLU A 41 0.44 -21.90 34.01
N VAL A 42 -0.17 -22.18 35.15
CA VAL A 42 0.53 -22.16 36.46
C VAL A 42 0.82 -23.62 36.78
N ASP A 43 2.10 -23.97 36.94
CA ASP A 43 2.49 -25.31 37.36
C ASP A 43 2.18 -25.53 38.85
N GLU A 44 2.33 -26.79 39.33
CA GLU A 44 2.07 -27.16 40.73
C GLU A 44 2.98 -26.41 41.71
N GLU A 45 4.07 -25.81 41.24
CA GLU A 45 5.04 -25.07 42.01
C GLU A 45 4.77 -23.55 41.99
N GLY A 46 3.69 -23.12 41.30
CA GLY A 46 3.26 -21.72 41.20
C GLY A 46 4.08 -20.88 40.21
N GLN A 47 4.87 -21.50 39.34
CA GLN A 47 5.58 -20.80 38.25
C GLN A 47 4.65 -20.57 37.08
N ILE A 48 4.69 -19.35 36.56
CA ILE A 48 3.86 -18.93 35.44
C ILE A 48 4.61 -19.25 34.14
N SER A 49 4.14 -20.23 33.38
CA SER A 49 4.57 -20.47 32.01
C SER A 49 3.59 -19.83 31.04
N GLY A 50 4.00 -18.78 30.34
CA GLY A 50 3.20 -18.17 29.28
C GLY A 50 3.35 -18.95 27.96
N GLN A 51 2.44 -19.86 27.64
CA GLN A 51 2.31 -20.35 26.27
C GLN A 51 1.45 -19.38 25.46
N THR A 52 2.05 -18.74 24.47
CA THR A 52 1.31 -18.02 23.42
C THR A 52 0.72 -19.04 22.46
N THR A 53 -0.60 -19.17 22.45
CA THR A 53 -1.26 -19.95 21.41
C THR A 53 -0.99 -19.26 20.07
N PRO A 54 -0.34 -19.92 19.09
CA PRO A 54 -0.07 -19.28 17.82
C PRO A 54 -1.40 -18.90 17.15
N SER A 55 -1.41 -17.74 16.50
CA SER A 55 -2.54 -17.35 15.65
C SER A 55 -2.78 -18.43 14.60
N LYS A 56 -4.04 -18.70 14.26
CA LYS A 56 -4.40 -19.61 13.16
C LYS A 56 -3.79 -19.16 11.83
N ASP A 57 -3.56 -17.86 11.69
CA ASP A 57 -2.91 -17.23 10.55
C ASP A 57 -1.48 -16.83 10.94
N SER A 58 -0.52 -17.73 10.66
CA SER A 58 0.90 -17.55 10.99
C SER A 58 1.59 -16.42 10.21
N ASP A 59 1.01 -15.98 9.09
CA ASP A 59 1.61 -14.97 8.20
C ASP A 59 1.12 -13.56 8.50
N ALA A 60 -0.02 -13.43 9.17
CA ALA A 60 -0.54 -12.14 9.62
C ALA A 60 0.39 -11.50 10.66
N ARG A 61 0.50 -10.17 10.63
CA ARG A 61 1.32 -9.40 11.59
C ARG A 61 0.53 -8.25 12.16
N TRP A 62 0.91 -7.86 13.38
CA TRP A 62 0.35 -6.70 14.06
C TRP A 62 0.91 -5.40 13.53
N ILE A 63 0.03 -4.42 13.36
CA ILE A 63 0.39 -3.03 13.09
C ILE A 63 -0.42 -2.10 14.00
N LYS A 64 0.22 -1.02 14.47
CA LYS A 64 -0.47 0.06 15.19
C LYS A 64 -0.79 1.19 14.20
N LYS A 65 -2.06 1.50 14.02
CA LYS A 65 -2.52 2.62 13.17
C LYS A 65 -3.61 3.40 13.89
N ASN A 66 -3.44 4.72 14.00
CA ASN A 66 -4.38 5.62 14.70
C ASN A 66 -4.66 5.17 16.14
N GLY A 67 -3.62 4.75 16.88
CA GLY A 67 -3.74 4.28 18.26
C GLY A 67 -4.26 2.85 18.43
N LEU A 68 -4.82 2.24 17.39
CA LEU A 68 -5.39 0.89 17.42
C LEU A 68 -4.43 -0.15 16.84
N TYR A 69 -4.35 -1.31 17.49
CA TYR A 69 -3.64 -2.48 16.98
C TYR A 69 -4.56 -3.29 16.06
N LYS A 70 -4.03 -3.67 14.89
CA LYS A 70 -4.71 -4.47 13.88
C LYS A 70 -3.83 -5.62 13.48
N LEU A 71 -4.38 -6.85 13.50
CA LEU A 71 -3.73 -8.05 12.99
C LEU A 71 -4.17 -8.25 11.54
N GLY A 72 -3.24 -8.55 10.65
CA GLY A 72 -3.59 -8.86 9.27
C GLY A 72 -2.51 -8.55 8.26
N TYR A 73 -2.95 -8.07 7.11
CA TYR A 73 -2.15 -7.84 5.92
C TYR A 73 -2.26 -6.39 5.46
N LYS A 74 -1.31 -6.00 4.64
CA LYS A 74 -1.33 -4.73 3.91
C LYS A 74 -1.48 -5.03 2.43
N GLN A 75 -2.56 -4.54 1.84
CA GLN A 75 -2.79 -4.61 0.40
C GLN A 75 -2.26 -3.33 -0.24
N HIS A 76 -1.27 -3.48 -1.10
CA HIS A 76 -0.76 -2.44 -1.97
C HIS A 76 -1.49 -2.53 -3.30
N THR A 77 -2.15 -1.47 -3.71
CA THR A 77 -2.97 -1.43 -4.92
C THR A 77 -2.41 -0.40 -5.87
N ARG A 78 -2.22 -0.79 -7.14
CA ARG A 78 -2.00 0.14 -8.24
C ARG A 78 -3.27 0.28 -9.05
N THR A 79 -3.69 1.52 -9.26
CA THR A 79 -4.79 1.86 -10.18
C THR A 79 -4.28 2.77 -11.29
N ASP A 80 -5.03 2.85 -12.37
CA ASP A 80 -4.86 3.90 -13.37
C ASP A 80 -5.44 5.25 -12.90
N ALA A 81 -5.38 6.27 -13.75
CA ALA A 81 -5.92 7.61 -13.46
C ALA A 81 -7.44 7.62 -13.28
N GLU A 82 -8.14 6.63 -13.83
CA GLU A 82 -9.59 6.50 -13.73
C GLU A 82 -10.04 5.71 -12.51
N GLY A 83 -9.09 5.08 -11.78
CA GLY A 83 -9.33 4.33 -10.56
C GLY A 83 -9.54 2.82 -10.77
N TYR A 84 -9.34 2.29 -11.99
CA TYR A 84 -9.38 0.85 -12.22
C TYR A 84 -8.15 0.16 -11.64
N ILE A 85 -8.37 -0.94 -10.92
CA ILE A 85 -7.29 -1.72 -10.31
C ILE A 85 -6.53 -2.47 -11.42
N GLU A 86 -5.23 -2.18 -11.53
CA GLU A 86 -4.35 -2.84 -12.48
C GLU A 86 -3.47 -3.91 -11.83
N LYS A 87 -3.03 -3.67 -10.61
CA LYS A 87 -2.15 -4.59 -9.90
C LYS A 87 -2.38 -4.57 -8.39
N LEU A 88 -2.23 -5.73 -7.78
CA LEU A 88 -2.30 -5.93 -6.33
C LEU A 88 -1.03 -6.63 -5.86
N HIS A 89 -0.54 -6.21 -4.69
CA HIS A 89 0.54 -6.87 -3.96
C HIS A 89 0.17 -6.91 -2.48
N ILE A 90 0.26 -8.09 -1.86
CA ILE A 90 -0.14 -8.29 -0.46
C ILE A 90 1.10 -8.62 0.35
N THR A 91 1.21 -7.98 1.52
CA THR A 91 2.31 -8.19 2.47
C THR A 91 1.75 -8.32 3.88
N PRO A 92 2.51 -8.86 4.84
CA PRO A 92 2.17 -8.74 6.25
C PRO A 92 1.96 -7.26 6.64
N ALA A 93 1.00 -6.99 7.55
CA ALA A 93 0.60 -5.61 7.85
C ALA A 93 1.74 -4.70 8.34
N ASN A 94 2.75 -5.26 9.03
CA ASN A 94 3.90 -4.53 9.55
C ASN A 94 4.98 -4.20 8.49
N ALA A 95 4.85 -4.71 7.26
CA ALA A 95 5.81 -4.44 6.21
C ALA A 95 5.85 -2.95 5.83
N HIS A 96 7.05 -2.40 5.62
CA HIS A 96 7.24 -1.01 5.22
C HIS A 96 6.86 -0.81 3.75
N GLU A 97 5.99 0.16 3.47
CA GLU A 97 5.47 0.46 2.14
C GLU A 97 6.58 0.74 1.11
N CYS A 98 7.64 1.44 1.52
CA CYS A 98 8.76 1.78 0.63
C CYS A 98 9.46 0.57 0.01
N LYS A 99 9.42 -0.60 0.64
CA LYS A 99 10.05 -1.83 0.11
C LYS A 99 9.18 -2.58 -0.91
N HIS A 100 7.95 -2.15 -1.12
CA HIS A 100 6.95 -2.88 -1.89
C HIS A 100 6.38 -2.08 -3.07
N LEU A 101 7.11 -1.06 -3.55
CA LEU A 101 6.74 -0.30 -4.74
C LEU A 101 7.09 -1.04 -6.02
N SER A 102 8.29 -1.60 -6.11
CA SER A 102 8.82 -2.22 -7.33
C SER A 102 7.88 -3.25 -7.97
N PRO A 103 7.28 -4.20 -7.24
CA PRO A 103 6.34 -5.15 -7.85
C PRO A 103 5.12 -4.48 -8.50
N LEU A 104 4.72 -3.30 -8.02
CA LEU A 104 3.58 -2.57 -8.56
C LEU A 104 3.92 -1.80 -9.84
N LEU A 105 5.20 -1.51 -10.09
CA LEU A 105 5.64 -0.73 -11.26
C LEU A 105 5.76 -1.57 -12.53
N GLU A 106 5.86 -2.90 -12.40
CA GLU A 106 5.99 -3.79 -13.56
C GLU A 106 4.88 -3.58 -14.58
N GLY A 107 5.28 -3.50 -15.86
CA GLY A 107 4.38 -3.36 -16.99
C GLY A 107 3.82 -1.95 -17.20
N LEU A 108 4.29 -0.94 -16.47
CA LEU A 108 3.96 0.46 -16.75
C LEU A 108 4.69 0.94 -18.01
N PRO A 109 4.01 1.66 -18.91
CA PRO A 109 4.66 2.33 -20.04
C PRO A 109 5.64 3.40 -19.57
N LYS A 110 6.72 3.61 -20.31
CA LYS A 110 7.66 4.72 -20.10
C LYS A 110 6.92 6.06 -20.13
N GLY A 111 7.33 7.00 -19.32
CA GLY A 111 6.67 8.32 -19.19
C GLY A 111 5.41 8.33 -18.32
N THR A 112 4.96 7.19 -17.79
CA THR A 112 3.84 7.14 -16.85
C THR A 112 4.21 7.82 -15.52
N THR A 113 3.37 8.72 -15.03
CA THR A 113 3.56 9.34 -13.71
C THR A 113 3.07 8.39 -12.62
N VAL A 114 3.93 8.08 -11.66
CA VAL A 114 3.59 7.22 -10.50
C VAL A 114 3.30 8.08 -9.29
N TYR A 115 2.03 8.18 -8.91
CA TYR A 115 1.58 8.88 -7.71
C TYR A 115 1.54 7.93 -6.52
N ALA A 116 2.30 8.23 -5.47
CA ALA A 116 2.32 7.43 -4.24
C ALA A 116 2.40 8.30 -2.99
N ASP A 117 1.99 7.72 -1.84
CA ASP A 117 2.08 8.40 -0.55
C ASP A 117 3.53 8.51 -0.07
N LYS A 118 3.76 9.40 0.90
CA LYS A 118 5.02 9.57 1.62
C LYS A 118 5.55 8.29 2.28
N GLY A 119 4.71 7.28 2.48
CA GLY A 119 5.11 5.94 2.91
C GLY A 119 6.04 5.22 1.93
N TYR A 120 5.96 5.59 0.64
CA TYR A 120 6.80 5.06 -0.43
C TYR A 120 8.04 5.90 -0.71
N ASP A 121 8.26 7.02 0.02
CA ASP A 121 9.42 7.90 -0.19
C ASP A 121 10.72 7.25 0.27
N SER A 122 11.54 6.83 -0.68
CA SER A 122 12.91 6.36 -0.50
C SER A 122 13.78 6.72 -1.70
N ALA A 123 15.09 6.79 -1.49
CA ALA A 123 16.04 7.02 -2.59
C ALA A 123 15.99 5.86 -3.60
N GLU A 124 15.91 4.63 -3.11
CA GLU A 124 15.80 3.42 -3.91
C GLU A 124 14.58 3.44 -4.84
N ASN A 125 13.41 3.81 -4.33
CA ASN A 125 12.21 3.91 -5.16
C ASN A 125 12.32 4.98 -6.25
N ARG A 126 12.98 6.11 -5.96
CA ARG A 126 13.19 7.16 -6.96
C ARG A 126 14.17 6.73 -8.04
N GLN A 127 15.25 6.06 -7.65
CA GLN A 127 16.18 5.47 -8.59
C GLN A 127 15.47 4.46 -9.48
N HIS A 128 14.65 3.59 -8.91
CA HIS A 128 13.87 2.60 -9.66
C HIS A 128 12.89 3.25 -10.66
N LEU A 129 12.24 4.38 -10.30
CA LEU A 129 11.42 5.13 -11.24
C LEU A 129 12.27 5.68 -12.41
N GLU A 130 13.44 6.23 -12.13
CA GLU A 130 14.34 6.79 -13.13
C GLU A 130 14.85 5.70 -14.09
N GLU A 131 15.31 4.56 -13.60
CA GLU A 131 15.76 3.41 -14.38
C GLU A 131 14.68 2.90 -15.34
N HIS A 132 13.41 2.94 -14.93
CA HIS A 132 12.27 2.54 -15.76
C HIS A 132 11.67 3.68 -16.59
N GLN A 133 12.30 4.86 -16.57
CA GLN A 133 11.83 6.06 -17.29
C GLN A 133 10.39 6.46 -16.90
N LEU A 134 10.05 6.28 -15.61
CA LEU A 134 8.78 6.67 -15.01
C LEU A 134 8.91 8.05 -14.35
N LEU A 135 7.84 8.82 -14.32
CA LEU A 135 7.83 10.15 -13.72
C LEU A 135 7.50 10.09 -12.22
N ASP A 136 8.30 10.81 -11.41
CA ASP A 136 8.19 10.83 -9.96
C ASP A 136 7.01 11.68 -9.46
N GLY A 137 5.95 11.02 -9.04
CA GLY A 137 4.80 11.56 -8.31
C GLY A 137 4.76 11.14 -6.83
N ILE A 138 5.85 10.60 -6.25
CA ILE A 138 5.88 10.20 -4.84
C ILE A 138 5.96 11.45 -3.95
N MET A 139 5.09 11.53 -2.96
CA MET A 139 5.11 12.60 -1.95
C MET A 139 6.37 12.52 -1.09
N ARG A 140 6.95 13.67 -0.75
CA ARG A 140 8.13 13.75 0.13
C ARG A 140 7.76 13.54 1.59
N LYS A 141 8.59 12.80 2.32
CA LYS A 141 8.48 12.57 3.75
C LYS A 141 9.46 13.46 4.51
N ALA A 142 9.00 14.13 5.57
CA ALA A 142 9.89 14.80 6.51
C ALA A 142 10.70 13.74 7.30
N CYS A 143 11.99 13.98 7.49
CA CYS A 143 12.86 13.18 8.33
C CYS A 143 13.17 13.92 9.63
N ARG A 144 13.67 13.19 10.65
CA ARG A 144 14.14 13.79 11.90
C ARG A 144 15.21 14.84 11.59
N ASN A 145 15.06 16.04 12.14
CA ASN A 145 15.96 17.19 11.92
C ASN A 145 16.04 17.69 10.47
N ARG A 146 15.15 17.24 9.58
CA ARG A 146 15.08 17.68 8.19
C ARG A 146 13.62 17.88 7.77
N PRO A 147 13.00 19.00 8.15
CA PRO A 147 11.63 19.32 7.76
C PRO A 147 11.52 19.51 6.23
N LEU A 148 10.31 19.41 5.72
CA LEU A 148 10.05 19.70 4.31
C LEU A 148 10.26 21.18 4.02
N THR A 149 10.86 21.50 2.88
CA THR A 149 10.91 22.86 2.35
C THR A 149 9.51 23.33 1.94
N GLU A 150 9.33 24.64 1.80
CA GLU A 150 8.06 25.19 1.32
C GLU A 150 7.68 24.65 -0.07
N THR A 151 8.65 24.55 -0.97
CA THR A 151 8.47 23.97 -2.32
C THR A 151 8.01 22.51 -2.25
N GLN A 152 8.64 21.69 -1.40
CA GLN A 152 8.25 20.29 -1.20
C GLN A 152 6.84 20.18 -0.61
N THR A 153 6.49 21.07 0.31
CA THR A 153 5.15 21.13 0.91
C THR A 153 4.09 21.49 -0.13
N LYS A 154 4.35 22.51 -0.97
CA LYS A 154 3.48 22.89 -2.09
C LYS A 154 3.32 21.74 -3.09
N ARG A 155 4.44 21.08 -3.46
CA ARG A 155 4.43 19.89 -4.32
C ARG A 155 3.57 18.77 -3.72
N ASN A 156 3.76 18.42 -2.45
CA ASN A 156 2.98 17.39 -1.78
C ASN A 156 1.48 17.70 -1.78
N ARG A 157 1.10 18.96 -1.56
CA ARG A 157 -0.30 19.40 -1.62
C ARG A 157 -0.91 19.19 -3.00
N TYR A 158 -0.17 19.52 -4.07
CA TYR A 158 -0.60 19.26 -5.45
C TYR A 158 -0.77 17.77 -5.72
N LEU A 159 0.24 16.96 -5.41
CA LEU A 159 0.21 15.49 -5.61
C LEU A 159 -0.93 14.82 -4.82
N SER A 160 -1.22 15.30 -3.61
CA SER A 160 -2.31 14.78 -2.78
C SER A 160 -3.68 14.97 -3.44
N LYS A 161 -3.91 16.10 -4.11
CA LYS A 161 -5.17 16.36 -4.83
C LYS A 161 -5.37 15.37 -5.98
N THR A 162 -4.32 15.11 -6.76
CA THR A 162 -4.36 14.16 -7.89
C THR A 162 -4.63 12.73 -7.39
N ARG A 163 -3.96 12.32 -6.31
CA ARG A 163 -4.20 11.01 -5.68
C ARG A 163 -5.63 10.87 -5.15
N TYR A 164 -6.18 11.94 -4.59
CA TYR A 164 -7.54 11.92 -4.02
C TYR A 164 -8.59 11.63 -5.09
N SER A 165 -8.49 12.19 -6.28
CA SER A 165 -9.44 11.92 -7.37
C SER A 165 -9.45 10.45 -7.79
N GLY A 166 -8.30 9.78 -7.85
CA GLY A 166 -8.20 8.33 -8.08
C GLY A 166 -8.77 7.49 -6.93
N ARG A 167 -8.52 7.87 -5.66
CA ARG A 167 -9.03 7.15 -4.48
C ARG A 167 -10.55 7.22 -4.32
N THR A 168 -11.16 8.32 -4.70
CA THR A 168 -12.62 8.50 -4.56
C THR A 168 -13.36 7.51 -5.44
N LYS A 169 -12.86 7.26 -6.65
CA LYS A 169 -13.43 6.26 -7.57
C LYS A 169 -13.31 4.84 -7.02
N LEU A 170 -12.20 4.49 -6.35
CA LEU A 170 -12.02 3.18 -5.68
C LEU A 170 -13.04 2.92 -4.56
N ARG A 171 -13.47 3.92 -3.82
CA ARG A 171 -14.45 3.77 -2.73
C ARG A 171 -15.87 3.47 -3.21
N TYR A 172 -16.20 3.89 -4.43
CA TYR A 172 -17.51 3.63 -5.04
C TYR A 172 -17.56 2.32 -5.85
N ALA A 173 -16.41 1.68 -6.09
CA ALA A 173 -16.32 0.41 -6.79
C ALA A 173 -16.31 -0.83 -5.86
N ALA A 174 -16.34 -0.64 -4.55
CA ALA A 174 -16.51 -1.71 -3.58
C ALA A 174 -17.99 -1.93 -3.31
N PRO A 175 -18.47 -3.21 -3.35
CA PRO A 175 -19.86 -3.55 -3.05
C PRO A 175 -20.20 -3.26 -1.59
#